data_50cf458d252e54e68e6c49ff601d0f5b
#
_entry.id   50cf458d252e54e68e6c49ff601d0f5b
#
_cell.length_a   1.000
_cell.length_b   1.000
_cell.length_c   1.000
_cell.angle_alpha   90.00
_cell.angle_beta   90.00
_cell.angle_gamma   90.00
#
_symmetry.space_group_name_H-M   'P 1'
#
loop_
_entity.id
_entity.type
_entity.pdbx_description
1 polymer ?
#
loop_
_entity_poly.entity_id
_entity_poly.type
_entity_poly.pdbx_seq_one_letter_code
_entity_poly.pdbx_strand_id
1 'polypeptide(L)'
;MKLYTLGTSAGTQPVQGFHHTSTALETNGCVYFFDAGECCAYTAHLCGLDLLKTRAIFITHPHMDHVGGLGNLLWYIRKVCRVTGSPLSSGGNIDIFTPCTESVDGFFTVLKNTEGNFQTDYTHTVRKFSDGVIYSDENIKVTANHTLHMPEKDGAFQSYSFTVECEGKTVVFSGDMRLEDIERIIPEKCDAFFAETGHHRLETVCGAIDGAGKNVEKIFFIHNGGYIMRDYPAAVRELRALRGDGAVICRDGNIYEL
;
A
#
# COMPACT_ATOMS: atom_id res chain seq x y z
N MET A 1 5.65 -0.43 15.61
CA MET A 1 5.20 0.27 14.39
C MET A 1 3.70 0.34 14.32
N LYS A 2 3.16 1.32 13.55
CA LYS A 2 1.72 1.46 13.31
C LYS A 2 1.43 1.31 11.83
N LEU A 3 0.34 0.61 11.50
CA LEU A 3 -0.15 0.41 10.14
C LEU A 3 -1.53 1.03 10.01
N TYR A 4 -1.70 1.89 9.01
CA TYR A 4 -2.94 2.61 8.71
C TYR A 4 -3.50 2.09 7.40
N THR A 5 -4.70 1.54 7.40
CA THR A 5 -5.39 1.19 6.16
C THR A 5 -6.19 2.40 5.67
N LEU A 6 -5.64 3.11 4.68
CA LEU A 6 -6.16 4.40 4.21
C LEU A 6 -7.22 4.25 3.13
N GLY A 7 -7.18 3.15 2.42
CA GLY A 7 -8.15 2.72 1.45
C GLY A 7 -8.08 1.20 1.32
N THR A 8 -9.23 0.53 1.27
CA THR A 8 -9.31 -0.93 1.34
C THR A 8 -10.16 -1.57 0.24
N SER A 9 -10.64 -0.78 -0.73
CA SER A 9 -11.40 -1.25 -1.90
C SER A 9 -10.49 -1.65 -3.04
N ALA A 10 -10.89 -2.70 -3.75
CA ALA A 10 -10.42 -3.02 -5.10
C ALA A 10 -10.93 -2.01 -6.14
N GLY A 11 -10.40 -2.05 -7.36
CA GLY A 11 -10.82 -1.27 -8.52
C GLY A 11 -12.22 -1.66 -9.00
N THR A 12 -13.25 -1.33 -8.22
CA THR A 12 -14.64 -1.66 -8.49
C THR A 12 -15.55 -0.44 -8.30
N GLN A 13 -16.86 -0.63 -8.43
CA GLN A 13 -17.83 0.42 -8.17
C GLN A 13 -17.69 0.94 -6.74
N PRO A 14 -17.74 2.26 -6.53
CA PRO A 14 -17.64 2.86 -5.21
C PRO A 14 -18.69 2.29 -4.23
N VAL A 15 -18.23 1.95 -3.04
CA VAL A 15 -19.07 1.55 -1.91
C VAL A 15 -18.79 2.49 -0.75
N GLN A 16 -19.83 2.98 -0.10
CA GLN A 16 -19.69 3.95 0.99
C GLN A 16 -18.77 3.42 2.10
N GLY A 17 -17.75 4.21 2.45
CA GLY A 17 -16.78 3.88 3.50
C GLY A 17 -15.66 2.95 3.07
N PHE A 18 -15.46 2.80 1.74
CA PHE A 18 -14.34 2.10 1.13
C PHE A 18 -13.79 2.93 -0.03
N HIS A 19 -12.53 3.30 0.05
CA HIS A 19 -11.75 3.96 -0.99
C HIS A 19 -10.70 3.01 -1.56
N HIS A 20 -10.13 3.36 -2.69
CA HIS A 20 -9.13 2.53 -3.35
C HIS A 20 -7.87 2.34 -2.51
N THR A 21 -7.18 1.25 -2.77
CA THR A 21 -6.12 0.67 -1.94
C THR A 21 -4.98 1.62 -1.62
N SER A 22 -4.73 1.80 -0.34
CA SER A 22 -3.53 2.45 0.20
C SER A 22 -3.33 2.06 1.66
N THR A 23 -2.09 1.78 2.02
CA THR A 23 -1.69 1.52 3.41
C THR A 23 -0.48 2.40 3.75
N ALA A 24 -0.42 2.90 4.98
CA ALA A 24 0.78 3.58 5.48
C ALA A 24 1.36 2.87 6.69
N LEU A 25 2.67 2.84 6.77
CA LEU A 25 3.45 2.36 7.92
C LEU A 25 4.10 3.57 8.57
N GLU A 26 3.86 3.76 9.89
CA GLU A 26 4.53 4.76 10.71
C GLU A 26 5.46 4.07 11.70
N THR A 27 6.74 4.47 11.69
CA THR A 27 7.75 4.02 12.66
C THR A 27 8.79 5.12 12.87
N ASN A 28 9.26 5.29 14.11
CA ASN A 28 10.32 6.24 14.49
C ASN A 28 10.14 7.65 13.90
N GLY A 29 8.90 8.12 13.79
CA GLY A 29 8.61 9.45 13.26
C GLY A 29 8.73 9.56 11.74
N CYS A 30 8.78 8.45 11.01
CA CYS A 30 8.75 8.39 9.56
C CYS A 30 7.50 7.66 9.07
N VAL A 31 7.01 8.05 7.88
CA VAL A 31 5.83 7.48 7.23
C VAL A 31 6.21 6.95 5.87
N TYR A 32 5.77 5.73 5.57
CA TYR A 32 5.99 5.01 4.32
C TYR A 32 4.64 4.57 3.76
N PHE A 33 4.35 4.94 2.51
CA PHE A 33 3.11 4.56 1.83
C PHE A 33 3.32 3.32 0.96
N PHE A 34 2.38 2.40 1.01
CA PHE A 34 2.26 1.24 0.14
C PHE A 34 0.96 1.38 -0.64
N ASP A 35 1.09 1.71 -1.92
CA ASP A 35 0.08 2.22 -2.82
C ASP A 35 -0.50 3.59 -2.39
N ALA A 36 -1.06 4.29 -3.36
CA ALA A 36 -1.66 5.60 -3.20
C ALA A 36 -2.97 5.69 -4.00
N GLY A 37 -3.94 4.86 -3.64
CA GLY A 37 -5.28 4.91 -4.21
C GLY A 37 -6.00 6.22 -3.89
N GLU A 38 -7.16 6.43 -4.49
CA GLU A 38 -7.93 7.67 -4.28
C GLU A 38 -8.22 7.91 -2.79
N CYS A 39 -8.29 9.18 -2.41
CA CYS A 39 -8.58 9.62 -1.04
C CYS A 39 -7.54 9.23 0.04
N CYS A 40 -6.42 8.56 -0.29
CA CYS A 40 -5.42 8.15 0.71
C CYS A 40 -4.93 9.32 1.57
N ALA A 41 -4.66 10.49 0.99
CA ALA A 41 -4.26 11.69 1.72
C ALA A 41 -5.35 12.21 2.66
N TYR A 42 -6.62 12.15 2.23
CA TYR A 42 -7.76 12.57 3.03
C TYR A 42 -7.97 11.65 4.23
N THR A 43 -7.95 10.34 4.01
CA THR A 43 -8.08 9.35 5.09
C THR A 43 -6.90 9.44 6.06
N ALA A 44 -5.67 9.60 5.56
CA ALA A 44 -4.48 9.80 6.39
C ALA A 44 -4.64 11.00 7.33
N HIS A 45 -5.13 12.13 6.80
CA HIS A 45 -5.42 13.32 7.60
C HIS A 45 -6.47 13.05 8.69
N LEU A 46 -7.57 12.36 8.36
CA LEU A 46 -8.61 12.00 9.32
C LEU A 46 -8.10 11.05 10.42
N CYS A 47 -7.13 10.19 10.11
CA CYS A 47 -6.47 9.31 11.07
C CYS A 47 -5.43 10.04 11.95
N GLY A 48 -5.18 11.33 11.69
CA GLY A 48 -4.16 12.09 12.41
C GLY A 48 -2.72 11.74 11.99
N LEU A 49 -2.53 11.08 10.85
CA LEU A 49 -1.21 10.76 10.32
C LEU A 49 -0.52 12.03 9.82
N ASP A 50 0.67 12.30 10.32
CA ASP A 50 1.45 13.48 9.93
C ASP A 50 2.13 13.27 8.58
N LEU A 51 1.55 13.84 7.52
CA LEU A 51 2.08 13.72 6.16
C LEU A 51 3.44 14.40 5.95
N LEU A 52 3.86 15.31 6.83
CA LEU A 52 5.21 15.90 6.77
C LEU A 52 6.32 14.89 7.13
N LYS A 53 5.96 13.75 7.70
CA LYS A 53 6.87 12.64 8.00
C LYS A 53 7.03 11.65 6.83
N THR A 54 6.38 11.88 5.69
CA THR A 54 6.47 11.00 4.50
C THR A 54 7.91 10.91 4.01
N ARG A 55 8.45 9.69 3.96
CA ARG A 55 9.81 9.35 3.55
C ARG A 55 9.87 8.69 2.17
N ALA A 56 9.01 7.69 1.97
CA ALA A 56 8.92 6.99 0.70
C ALA A 56 7.49 6.53 0.39
N ILE A 57 7.24 6.35 -0.91
CA ILE A 57 5.98 5.87 -1.48
C ILE A 57 6.32 4.70 -2.42
N PHE A 58 5.75 3.54 -2.18
CA PHE A 58 5.96 2.32 -2.95
C PHE A 58 4.66 1.96 -3.68
N ILE A 59 4.70 1.97 -5.01
CA ILE A 59 3.56 1.62 -5.86
C ILE A 59 3.75 0.19 -6.36
N THR A 60 2.80 -0.69 -6.06
CA THR A 60 2.85 -2.10 -6.46
C THR A 60 2.71 -2.26 -7.97
N HIS A 61 1.80 -1.51 -8.60
CA HIS A 61 1.57 -1.51 -10.04
C HIS A 61 0.75 -0.27 -10.46
N PRO A 62 0.68 0.04 -11.79
CA PRO A 62 0.14 1.31 -12.26
C PRO A 62 -1.40 1.36 -12.43
N HIS A 63 -2.19 0.40 -11.94
CA HIS A 63 -3.64 0.53 -11.99
C HIS A 63 -4.13 1.71 -11.15
N MET A 64 -5.22 2.36 -11.60
CA MET A 64 -5.69 3.61 -11.01
C MET A 64 -6.12 3.49 -9.56
N ASP A 65 -6.62 2.34 -9.14
CA ASP A 65 -6.99 2.07 -7.75
C ASP A 65 -5.77 1.92 -6.81
N HIS A 66 -4.55 1.83 -7.36
CA HIS A 66 -3.29 1.80 -6.60
C HIS A 66 -2.49 3.09 -6.71
N VAL A 67 -2.65 3.86 -7.78
CA VAL A 67 -1.82 5.06 -8.03
C VAL A 67 -2.63 6.35 -8.14
N GLY A 68 -3.96 6.26 -8.30
CA GLY A 68 -4.81 7.39 -8.66
C GLY A 68 -4.85 8.57 -7.67
N GLY A 69 -4.52 8.33 -6.40
CA GLY A 69 -4.43 9.36 -5.37
C GLY A 69 -3.05 10.00 -5.21
N LEU A 70 -2.01 9.50 -5.91
CA LEU A 70 -0.63 9.97 -5.75
C LEU A 70 -0.49 11.47 -5.97
N GLY A 71 -1.09 12.00 -7.04
CA GLY A 71 -1.05 13.43 -7.32
C GLY A 71 -1.62 14.27 -6.18
N ASN A 72 -2.76 13.84 -5.63
CA ASN A 72 -3.39 14.50 -4.48
C ASN A 72 -2.53 14.40 -3.21
N LEU A 73 -1.92 13.23 -2.95
CA LEU A 73 -1.04 13.04 -1.80
C LEU A 73 0.15 14.02 -1.86
N LEU A 74 0.85 14.07 -2.98
CA LEU A 74 1.99 14.99 -3.17
C LEU A 74 1.56 16.46 -3.08
N TRP A 75 0.42 16.81 -3.69
CA TRP A 75 -0.14 18.17 -3.62
C TRP A 75 -0.49 18.55 -2.18
N TYR A 76 -1.08 17.62 -1.41
CA TYR A 76 -1.48 17.87 -0.03
C TYR A 76 -0.28 18.04 0.89
N ILE A 77 0.77 17.21 0.77
CA ILE A 77 2.03 17.38 1.50
C ILE A 77 2.59 18.78 1.25
N ARG A 78 2.69 19.21 -0.02
CA ARG A 78 3.11 20.57 -0.37
C ARG A 78 2.24 21.65 0.28
N LYS A 79 0.91 21.45 0.31
CA LYS A 79 0.00 22.43 0.95
C LYS A 79 0.23 22.52 2.46
N VAL A 80 0.41 21.38 3.13
CA VAL A 80 0.68 21.34 4.57
C VAL A 80 2.00 22.05 4.87
N CYS A 81 3.09 21.74 4.16
CA CYS A 81 4.37 22.47 4.29
C CYS A 81 4.18 24.00 4.23
N ARG A 82 3.45 24.47 3.23
CA ARG A 82 3.23 25.90 3.03
C ARG A 82 2.35 26.56 4.09
N VAL A 83 1.26 25.91 4.47
CA VAL A 83 0.30 26.45 5.44
C VAL A 83 0.89 26.48 6.85
N THR A 84 1.65 25.46 7.22
CA THR A 84 2.27 25.38 8.55
C THR A 84 3.61 26.10 8.62
N GLY A 85 4.24 26.39 7.50
CA GLY A 85 5.63 26.87 7.45
C GLY A 85 6.65 25.82 7.89
N SER A 86 6.24 24.56 8.02
CA SER A 86 7.08 23.46 8.49
C SER A 86 7.67 22.71 7.30
N PRO A 87 8.99 22.44 7.29
CA PRO A 87 9.61 21.62 6.27
C PRO A 87 9.16 20.16 6.38
N LEU A 88 9.41 19.39 5.33
CA LEU A 88 9.31 17.95 5.39
C LEU A 88 10.30 17.41 6.45
N SER A 89 9.79 16.73 7.48
CA SER A 89 10.59 16.29 8.62
C SER A 89 11.45 15.04 8.31
N SER A 90 11.20 14.38 7.19
CA SER A 90 11.87 13.15 6.75
C SER A 90 13.19 13.36 6.00
N GLY A 91 13.85 14.53 6.14
CA GLY A 91 15.15 14.81 5.52
C GLY A 91 15.07 15.53 4.18
N GLY A 92 13.90 16.10 3.84
CA GLY A 92 13.75 16.99 2.68
C GLY A 92 13.63 16.30 1.31
N ASN A 93 13.46 14.97 1.26
CA ASN A 93 13.20 14.22 0.03
C ASN A 93 12.09 13.18 0.24
N ILE A 94 11.29 12.94 -0.80
CA ILE A 94 10.36 11.82 -0.90
C ILE A 94 10.83 10.91 -2.03
N ASP A 95 11.19 9.68 -1.70
CA ASP A 95 11.48 8.64 -2.70
C ASP A 95 10.18 7.98 -3.17
N ILE A 96 9.99 7.88 -4.49
CA ILE A 96 8.80 7.26 -5.11
C ILE A 96 9.27 6.07 -5.94
N PHE A 97 8.89 4.88 -5.50
CA PHE A 97 9.21 3.61 -6.18
C PHE A 97 8.01 3.14 -6.98
N THR A 98 8.20 2.85 -8.27
CA THR A 98 7.14 2.42 -9.18
C THR A 98 7.70 1.51 -10.28
N PRO A 99 6.97 0.47 -10.72
CA PRO A 99 7.37 -0.29 -11.91
C PRO A 99 7.12 0.49 -13.22
N CYS A 100 6.27 1.53 -13.18
CA CYS A 100 5.91 2.36 -14.33
C CYS A 100 6.13 3.84 -14.01
N THR A 101 7.26 4.39 -14.45
CA THR A 101 7.60 5.81 -14.20
C THR A 101 6.68 6.76 -14.95
N GLU A 102 6.17 6.35 -16.12
CA GLU A 102 5.29 7.15 -16.96
C GLU A 102 3.98 7.53 -16.26
N SER A 103 3.43 6.65 -15.42
CA SER A 103 2.23 6.96 -14.62
C SER A 103 2.50 8.07 -13.61
N VAL A 104 3.65 8.03 -12.95
CA VAL A 104 4.09 9.06 -11.98
C VAL A 104 4.41 10.37 -12.69
N ASP A 105 5.10 10.34 -13.82
CA ASP A 105 5.40 11.51 -14.65
C ASP A 105 4.12 12.19 -15.14
N GLY A 106 3.06 11.41 -15.42
CA GLY A 106 1.74 11.93 -15.73
C GLY A 106 1.17 12.79 -14.61
N PHE A 107 1.24 12.35 -13.34
CA PHE A 107 0.82 13.16 -12.19
C PHE A 107 1.67 14.40 -12.02
N PHE A 108 2.98 14.33 -12.19
CA PHE A 108 3.84 15.52 -12.16
C PHE A 108 3.52 16.51 -13.29
N THR A 109 3.13 16.00 -14.47
CA THR A 109 2.67 16.87 -15.56
C THR A 109 1.40 17.62 -15.17
N VAL A 110 0.42 16.95 -14.54
CA VAL A 110 -0.77 17.62 -13.99
C VAL A 110 -0.39 18.64 -12.93
N LEU A 111 0.42 18.25 -11.94
CA LEU A 111 0.82 19.10 -10.82
C LEU A 111 1.56 20.38 -11.27
N LYS A 112 2.45 20.28 -12.26
CA LYS A 112 3.15 21.43 -12.85
C LYS A 112 2.22 22.45 -13.52
N ASN A 113 1.02 22.03 -13.92
CA ASN A 113 0.01 22.89 -14.53
C ASN A 113 -1.08 23.34 -13.54
N THR A 114 -0.87 23.13 -12.24
CA THR A 114 -1.70 23.66 -11.14
C THR A 114 -1.07 24.92 -10.53
N GLU A 115 -1.66 25.42 -9.43
CA GLU A 115 -1.16 26.62 -8.77
C GLU A 115 0.30 26.47 -8.29
N GLY A 116 1.12 27.48 -8.58
CA GLY A 116 2.52 27.57 -8.19
C GLY A 116 3.45 26.60 -8.91
N ASN A 117 3.05 26.07 -10.06
CA ASN A 117 3.85 25.17 -10.89
C ASN A 117 4.46 23.99 -10.09
N PHE A 118 3.78 23.55 -9.05
CA PHE A 118 4.22 22.52 -8.11
C PHE A 118 5.62 22.80 -7.51
N GLN A 119 5.94 24.05 -7.21
CA GLN A 119 7.15 24.36 -6.47
C GLN A 119 7.04 23.88 -5.03
N THR A 120 8.06 23.15 -4.58
CA THR A 120 8.16 22.55 -3.24
C THR A 120 9.48 22.96 -2.58
N ASP A 121 9.51 23.00 -1.26
CA ASP A 121 10.71 23.21 -0.46
C ASP A 121 11.43 21.89 -0.13
N TYR A 122 10.98 20.78 -0.75
CA TYR A 122 11.58 19.46 -0.68
C TYR A 122 11.76 18.89 -2.08
N THR A 123 12.60 17.88 -2.19
CA THR A 123 12.85 17.15 -3.43
C THR A 123 11.99 15.88 -3.50
N HIS A 124 11.86 15.33 -4.70
CA HIS A 124 11.29 14.00 -4.92
C HIS A 124 12.16 13.26 -5.93
N THR A 125 12.30 11.95 -5.71
CA THR A 125 13.10 11.09 -6.57
C THR A 125 12.25 9.91 -7.01
N VAL A 126 11.99 9.79 -8.32
CA VAL A 126 11.24 8.65 -8.88
C VAL A 126 12.22 7.56 -9.30
N ARG A 127 11.97 6.35 -8.85
CA ARG A 127 12.82 5.18 -9.10
C ARG A 127 12.01 4.03 -9.68
N LYS A 128 12.41 3.54 -10.85
CA LYS A 128 11.97 2.25 -11.36
C LYS A 128 12.73 1.16 -10.62
N PHE A 129 12.07 0.03 -10.38
CA PHE A 129 12.66 -1.10 -9.66
C PHE A 129 12.34 -2.45 -10.34
N SER A 130 12.97 -3.50 -9.87
CA SER A 130 12.74 -4.91 -10.18
C SER A 130 12.86 -5.73 -8.90
N ASP A 131 12.76 -7.07 -8.99
CA ASP A 131 12.91 -7.96 -7.84
C ASP A 131 14.17 -7.69 -7.03
N GLY A 132 14.06 -7.85 -5.73
CA GLY A 132 15.15 -7.70 -4.77
C GLY A 132 14.93 -6.54 -3.81
N VAL A 133 15.97 -6.20 -3.06
CA VAL A 133 15.93 -5.08 -2.12
C VAL A 133 15.93 -3.77 -2.91
N ILE A 134 14.84 -3.00 -2.77
CA ILE A 134 14.64 -1.73 -3.51
C ILE A 134 14.87 -0.51 -2.62
N TYR A 135 14.72 -0.66 -1.30
CA TYR A 135 14.89 0.42 -0.34
C TYR A 135 15.42 -0.10 0.98
N SER A 136 16.29 0.66 1.61
CA SER A 136 16.72 0.41 2.99
C SER A 136 17.16 1.73 3.62
N ASP A 137 16.65 2.01 4.82
CA ASP A 137 17.11 3.09 5.67
C ASP A 137 17.29 2.59 7.11
N GLU A 138 17.39 3.50 8.07
CA GLU A 138 17.54 3.19 9.49
C GLU A 138 16.30 2.55 10.13
N ASN A 139 15.14 2.61 9.47
CA ASN A 139 13.86 2.18 10.02
C ASN A 139 13.30 0.92 9.36
N ILE A 140 13.39 0.85 8.02
CA ILE A 140 12.80 -0.25 7.26
C ILE A 140 13.72 -0.74 6.15
N LYS A 141 13.51 -2.00 5.77
CA LYS A 141 14.06 -2.56 4.54
C LYS A 141 12.90 -3.12 3.71
N VAL A 142 12.85 -2.74 2.43
CA VAL A 142 11.79 -3.15 1.50
C VAL A 142 12.37 -4.00 0.38
N THR A 143 11.83 -5.21 0.24
CA THR A 143 12.12 -6.13 -0.85
C THR A 143 10.90 -6.24 -1.76
N ALA A 144 11.09 -6.03 -3.06
CA ALA A 144 10.06 -6.24 -4.07
C ALA A 144 10.15 -7.67 -4.62
N ASN A 145 8.99 -8.31 -4.80
CA ASN A 145 8.85 -9.59 -5.47
C ASN A 145 7.74 -9.44 -6.52
N HIS A 146 8.03 -9.74 -7.79
CA HIS A 146 7.02 -9.61 -8.84
C HIS A 146 5.80 -10.50 -8.56
N THR A 147 4.64 -10.09 -9.05
CA THR A 147 3.42 -10.90 -9.07
C THR A 147 3.00 -11.17 -10.52
N LEU A 148 2.19 -12.20 -10.71
CA LEU A 148 1.70 -12.60 -12.03
C LEU A 148 0.37 -11.90 -12.40
N HIS A 149 -0.01 -10.86 -11.63
CA HIS A 149 -1.24 -10.10 -11.88
C HIS A 149 -1.22 -9.41 -13.24
N MET A 150 -0.13 -8.71 -13.56
CA MET A 150 0.04 -8.05 -14.85
C MET A 150 1.00 -8.82 -15.77
N PRO A 151 0.79 -8.80 -17.09
CA PRO A 151 1.76 -9.35 -18.04
C PRO A 151 3.06 -8.54 -18.00
N GLU A 152 4.16 -9.19 -18.36
CA GLU A 152 5.42 -8.49 -18.62
C GLU A 152 5.27 -7.49 -19.78
N LYS A 153 5.97 -6.38 -19.64
CA LYS A 153 6.11 -5.37 -20.69
C LYS A 153 7.58 -5.10 -20.95
N ASP A 154 8.01 -5.26 -22.19
CA ASP A 154 9.42 -5.06 -22.61
C ASP A 154 10.42 -5.86 -21.77
N GLY A 155 10.06 -7.10 -21.38
CA GLY A 155 10.89 -8.00 -20.57
C GLY A 155 10.97 -7.63 -19.09
N ALA A 156 10.06 -6.77 -18.59
CA ALA A 156 9.99 -6.38 -17.19
C ALA A 156 8.61 -6.67 -16.60
N PHE A 157 8.58 -7.21 -15.40
CA PHE A 157 7.35 -7.35 -14.61
C PHE A 157 6.73 -5.99 -14.31
N GLN A 158 5.41 -5.93 -14.24
CA GLN A 158 4.66 -4.70 -14.06
C GLN A 158 3.88 -4.63 -12.75
N SER A 159 3.83 -5.73 -11.99
CA SER A 159 3.15 -5.83 -10.69
C SER A 159 4.03 -6.53 -9.66
N TYR A 160 3.95 -6.07 -8.41
CA TYR A 160 4.83 -6.50 -7.34
C TYR A 160 4.09 -6.55 -6.00
N SER A 161 4.57 -7.43 -5.12
CA SER A 161 4.37 -7.42 -3.68
C SER A 161 5.59 -6.79 -2.99
N PHE A 162 5.41 -6.32 -1.75
CA PHE A 162 6.51 -5.80 -0.93
C PHE A 162 6.62 -6.56 0.38
N THR A 163 7.82 -7.06 0.67
CA THR A 163 8.20 -7.58 1.99
C THR A 163 8.94 -6.48 2.72
N VAL A 164 8.44 -6.11 3.90
CA VAL A 164 8.98 -5.03 4.73
C VAL A 164 9.49 -5.60 6.05
N GLU A 165 10.77 -5.43 6.31
CA GLU A 165 11.39 -5.70 7.61
C GLU A 165 11.43 -4.39 8.42
N CYS A 166 10.81 -4.37 9.61
CA CYS A 166 10.70 -3.19 10.47
C CYS A 166 10.58 -3.62 11.93
N GLU A 167 11.37 -3.06 12.83
CA GLU A 167 11.33 -3.33 14.28
C GLU A 167 11.39 -4.84 14.63
N GLY A 168 12.13 -5.62 13.86
CA GLY A 168 12.24 -7.08 14.04
C GLY A 168 11.03 -7.90 13.59
N LYS A 169 10.06 -7.26 12.94
CA LYS A 169 8.86 -7.84 12.34
C LYS A 169 8.99 -7.89 10.82
N THR A 170 8.30 -8.85 10.23
CA THR A 170 8.16 -8.97 8.77
C THR A 170 6.70 -8.77 8.37
N VAL A 171 6.46 -7.75 7.56
CA VAL A 171 5.14 -7.40 7.01
C VAL A 171 5.18 -7.59 5.50
N VAL A 172 4.16 -8.24 4.94
CA VAL A 172 4.03 -8.42 3.49
C VAL A 172 2.78 -7.72 2.99
N PHE A 173 2.94 -6.87 1.98
CA PHE A 173 1.84 -6.29 1.20
C PHE A 173 1.77 -7.03 -0.13
N SER A 174 0.68 -7.76 -0.38
CA SER A 174 0.56 -8.60 -1.57
C SER A 174 0.59 -7.81 -2.88
N GLY A 175 0.12 -6.55 -2.87
CA GLY A 175 -0.37 -5.93 -4.09
C GLY A 175 -1.47 -6.81 -4.70
N ASP A 176 -1.73 -6.65 -5.98
CA ASP A 176 -2.57 -7.58 -6.72
C ASP A 176 -1.75 -8.80 -7.13
N MET A 177 -2.30 -10.00 -6.90
CA MET A 177 -1.56 -11.24 -7.06
C MET A 177 -2.41 -12.33 -7.69
N ARG A 178 -1.77 -13.39 -8.16
CA ARG A 178 -2.41 -14.69 -8.38
C ARG A 178 -2.17 -15.58 -7.16
N LEU A 179 -2.99 -16.61 -6.99
CA LEU A 179 -2.83 -17.53 -5.85
C LEU A 179 -1.48 -18.25 -5.87
N GLU A 180 -0.94 -18.51 -7.06
CA GLU A 180 0.37 -19.14 -7.25
C GLU A 180 1.52 -18.27 -6.74
N ASP A 181 1.32 -16.95 -6.63
CA ASP A 181 2.33 -16.05 -6.11
C ASP A 181 2.57 -16.23 -4.61
N ILE A 182 1.59 -16.72 -3.86
CA ILE A 182 1.61 -16.84 -2.39
C ILE A 182 2.85 -17.59 -1.90
N GLU A 183 3.23 -18.69 -2.55
CA GLU A 183 4.41 -19.47 -2.17
C GLU A 183 5.70 -18.63 -2.25
N ARG A 184 5.80 -17.74 -3.22
CA ARG A 184 6.99 -16.93 -3.51
C ARG A 184 7.01 -15.62 -2.72
N ILE A 185 5.87 -14.95 -2.57
CA ILE A 185 5.82 -13.62 -1.96
C ILE A 185 5.80 -13.66 -0.42
N ILE A 186 5.34 -14.76 0.18
CA ILE A 186 5.35 -14.91 1.64
C ILE A 186 6.64 -15.61 2.07
N PRO A 187 7.49 -14.95 2.90
CA PRO A 187 8.68 -15.60 3.47
C PRO A 187 8.31 -16.71 4.46
N GLU A 188 9.30 -17.48 4.93
CA GLU A 188 9.08 -18.58 5.88
C GLU A 188 8.42 -18.13 7.19
N LYS A 189 8.69 -16.90 7.62
CA LYS A 189 8.02 -16.25 8.74
C LYS A 189 7.47 -14.91 8.30
N CYS A 190 6.18 -14.68 8.56
CA CYS A 190 5.49 -13.43 8.26
C CYS A 190 4.63 -13.04 9.48
N ASP A 191 4.94 -11.92 10.10
CA ASP A 191 4.18 -11.43 11.27
C ASP A 191 2.83 -10.84 10.85
N ALA A 192 2.78 -10.18 9.66
CA ALA A 192 1.54 -9.64 9.11
C ALA A 192 1.50 -9.77 7.58
N PHE A 193 0.45 -10.35 7.04
CA PHE A 193 0.21 -10.44 5.61
C PHE A 193 -1.01 -9.62 5.21
N PHE A 194 -0.79 -8.52 4.49
CA PHE A 194 -1.84 -7.71 3.90
C PHE A 194 -2.20 -8.31 2.54
N ALA A 195 -3.27 -9.11 2.53
CA ALA A 195 -3.69 -9.92 1.39
C ALA A 195 -4.84 -9.27 0.63
N GLU A 196 -4.76 -9.23 -0.69
CA GLU A 196 -5.84 -8.76 -1.55
C GLU A 196 -6.99 -9.77 -1.65
N THR A 197 -8.20 -9.26 -1.83
CA THR A 197 -9.43 -10.04 -2.08
C THR A 197 -10.28 -9.45 -3.21
N GLY A 198 -9.71 -8.55 -4.02
CA GLY A 198 -10.36 -8.03 -5.22
C GLY A 198 -10.60 -9.11 -6.27
N HIS A 199 -9.61 -9.99 -6.42
CA HIS A 199 -9.60 -11.06 -7.41
C HIS A 199 -9.93 -12.44 -6.82
N HIS A 200 -9.89 -12.59 -5.50
CA HIS A 200 -9.98 -13.88 -4.82
C HIS A 200 -11.02 -13.86 -3.70
N ARG A 201 -11.55 -15.04 -3.38
CA ARG A 201 -12.38 -15.24 -2.20
C ARG A 201 -11.52 -15.43 -0.95
N LEU A 202 -12.06 -15.08 0.23
CA LEU A 202 -11.41 -15.28 1.53
C LEU A 202 -10.94 -16.74 1.71
N GLU A 203 -11.82 -17.70 1.44
CA GLU A 203 -11.51 -19.12 1.58
C GLU A 203 -10.37 -19.59 0.66
N THR A 204 -10.31 -19.06 -0.58
CA THR A 204 -9.27 -19.46 -1.54
C THR A 204 -7.90 -18.90 -1.17
N VAL A 205 -7.83 -17.65 -0.68
CA VAL A 205 -6.57 -17.06 -0.18
C VAL A 205 -6.11 -17.82 1.07
N CYS A 206 -7.01 -18.07 2.02
CA CYS A 206 -6.71 -18.86 3.21
C CYS A 206 -6.19 -20.26 2.86
N GLY A 207 -6.88 -20.96 1.95
CA GLY A 207 -6.47 -22.30 1.51
C GLY A 207 -5.12 -22.32 0.79
N ALA A 208 -4.81 -21.27 -0.01
CA ALA A 208 -3.52 -21.15 -0.68
C ALA A 208 -2.37 -20.90 0.31
N ILE A 209 -2.57 -20.09 1.35
CA ILE A 209 -1.58 -19.89 2.42
C ILE A 209 -1.30 -21.21 3.15
N ASP A 210 -2.34 -21.97 3.51
CA ASP A 210 -2.20 -23.27 4.17
C ASP A 210 -1.50 -24.30 3.28
N GLY A 211 -1.89 -24.34 2.00
CA GLY A 211 -1.29 -25.23 1.01
C GLY A 211 0.20 -24.95 0.75
N ALA A 212 0.61 -23.69 0.85
CA ALA A 212 2.01 -23.28 0.75
C ALA A 212 2.81 -23.54 2.04
N GLY A 213 2.17 -23.96 3.13
CA GLY A 213 2.84 -24.24 4.41
C GLY A 213 3.49 -23.03 5.07
N LYS A 214 3.02 -21.81 4.75
CA LYS A 214 3.62 -20.57 5.25
C LYS A 214 3.16 -20.23 6.66
N ASN A 215 4.10 -19.79 7.50
CA ASN A 215 3.80 -19.35 8.86
C ASN A 215 3.45 -17.85 8.86
N VAL A 216 2.15 -17.56 8.80
CA VAL A 216 1.61 -16.20 8.87
C VAL A 216 0.92 -16.02 10.23
N GLU A 217 1.44 -15.10 11.06
CA GLU A 217 0.88 -14.85 12.41
C GLU A 217 -0.51 -14.20 12.31
N LYS A 218 -0.67 -13.18 11.43
CA LYS A 218 -1.95 -12.51 11.22
C LYS A 218 -2.16 -12.08 9.77
N ILE A 219 -3.38 -12.31 9.26
CA ILE A 219 -3.79 -11.92 7.91
C ILE A 219 -4.69 -10.69 7.99
N PHE A 220 -4.36 -9.66 7.22
CA PHE A 220 -5.12 -8.44 7.06
C PHE A 220 -5.66 -8.38 5.62
N PHE A 221 -6.96 -8.61 5.45
CA PHE A 221 -7.57 -8.55 4.12
C PHE A 221 -7.84 -7.11 3.74
N ILE A 222 -7.23 -6.70 2.64
CA ILE A 222 -7.36 -5.38 1.99
C ILE A 222 -7.73 -5.56 0.51
N HIS A 223 -7.80 -4.47 -0.23
CA HIS A 223 -8.19 -4.50 -1.65
C HIS A 223 -9.44 -5.36 -1.83
N ASN A 224 -10.47 -5.01 -1.03
CA ASN A 224 -11.65 -5.83 -0.88
C ASN A 224 -12.52 -5.81 -2.13
N GLY A 225 -12.90 -6.98 -2.62
CA GLY A 225 -13.84 -7.14 -3.72
C GLY A 225 -15.27 -6.76 -3.33
N GLY A 226 -16.10 -6.49 -4.35
CA GLY A 226 -17.47 -6.05 -4.15
C GLY A 226 -18.32 -7.00 -3.31
N TYR A 227 -18.01 -8.30 -3.27
CA TYR A 227 -18.74 -9.26 -2.46
C TYR A 227 -18.54 -9.04 -0.94
N ILE A 228 -17.35 -8.63 -0.53
CA ILE A 228 -17.04 -8.27 0.87
C ILE A 228 -17.71 -6.94 1.23
N MET A 229 -17.54 -5.92 0.39
CA MET A 229 -17.96 -4.57 0.71
C MET A 229 -19.49 -4.41 0.75
N ARG A 230 -20.23 -5.16 -0.09
CA ARG A 230 -21.70 -5.10 -0.14
C ARG A 230 -22.39 -5.79 1.04
N ASP A 231 -21.75 -6.82 1.60
CA ASP A 231 -22.24 -7.50 2.82
C ASP A 231 -21.07 -7.77 3.77
N TYR A 232 -20.46 -6.66 4.24
CA TYR A 232 -19.33 -6.72 5.16
C TYR A 232 -19.59 -7.60 6.41
N PRO A 233 -20.79 -7.53 7.07
CA PRO A 233 -21.06 -8.40 8.20
C PRO A 233 -21.06 -9.89 7.86
N ALA A 234 -21.54 -10.29 6.67
CA ALA A 234 -21.49 -11.68 6.22
C ALA A 234 -20.05 -12.14 5.97
N ALA A 235 -19.23 -11.30 5.28
CA ALA A 235 -17.83 -11.61 5.04
C ALA A 235 -17.03 -11.75 6.36
N VAL A 236 -17.30 -10.91 7.36
CA VAL A 236 -16.67 -11.02 8.69
C VAL A 236 -17.06 -12.35 9.38
N ARG A 237 -18.31 -12.79 9.29
CA ARG A 237 -18.73 -14.10 9.83
C ARG A 237 -18.04 -15.26 9.12
N GLU A 238 -17.96 -15.19 7.79
CA GLU A 238 -17.23 -16.16 6.95
C GLU A 238 -15.76 -16.25 7.38
N LEU A 239 -15.06 -15.12 7.44
CA LEU A 239 -13.67 -15.09 7.83
C LEU A 239 -13.42 -15.64 9.24
N ARG A 240 -14.31 -15.31 10.17
CA ARG A 240 -14.20 -15.80 11.55
C ARG A 240 -14.37 -17.33 11.63
N ALA A 241 -15.20 -17.91 10.79
CA ALA A 241 -15.33 -19.37 10.69
C ALA A 241 -14.08 -20.03 10.09
N LEU A 242 -13.38 -19.34 9.16
CA LEU A 242 -12.17 -19.85 8.51
C LEU A 242 -10.91 -19.73 9.38
N ARG A 243 -10.74 -18.61 10.11
CA ARG A 243 -9.46 -18.21 10.74
C ARG A 243 -9.57 -17.74 12.18
N GLY A 244 -10.77 -17.67 12.76
CA GLY A 244 -10.96 -17.13 14.11
C GLY A 244 -10.44 -15.70 14.21
N ASP A 245 -9.58 -15.44 15.20
CA ASP A 245 -8.96 -14.13 15.43
C ASP A 245 -7.61 -13.96 14.68
N GLY A 246 -7.15 -14.98 13.94
CA GLY A 246 -5.92 -14.96 13.13
C GLY A 246 -6.02 -14.13 11.86
N ALA A 247 -7.22 -13.61 11.53
CA ALA A 247 -7.40 -12.78 10.35
C ALA A 247 -8.46 -11.69 10.59
N VAL A 248 -8.37 -10.60 9.81
CA VAL A 248 -9.29 -9.46 9.86
C VAL A 248 -9.54 -8.91 8.46
N ILE A 249 -10.77 -8.49 8.17
CA ILE A 249 -11.07 -7.69 6.99
C ILE A 249 -10.91 -6.22 7.38
N CYS A 250 -9.96 -5.55 6.76
CA CYS A 250 -9.67 -4.15 7.03
C CYS A 250 -10.76 -3.22 6.47
N ARG A 251 -10.90 -2.07 7.11
CA ARG A 251 -11.70 -0.95 6.63
C ARG A 251 -10.84 0.31 6.60
N ASP A 252 -11.30 1.28 5.82
CA ASP A 252 -10.65 2.58 5.75
C ASP A 252 -10.60 3.23 7.15
N GLY A 253 -9.45 3.78 7.48
CA GLY A 253 -9.21 4.43 8.76
C GLY A 253 -8.88 3.48 9.91
N ASN A 254 -8.78 2.16 9.71
CA ASN A 254 -8.29 1.29 10.77
C ASN A 254 -6.79 1.51 11.02
N ILE A 255 -6.40 1.40 12.29
CA ILE A 255 -5.02 1.51 12.75
C ILE A 255 -4.68 0.24 13.52
N TYR A 256 -3.56 -0.38 13.16
CA TYR A 256 -3.06 -1.60 13.79
C TYR A 256 -1.66 -1.36 14.35
N GLU A 257 -1.38 -1.88 15.52
CA GLU A 257 -0.05 -1.92 16.15
C GLU A 257 0.49 -3.35 16.07
N LEU A 258 1.73 -3.49 15.59
CA LEU A 258 2.47 -4.76 15.51
C LEU A 258 3.69 -4.74 16.42
#